data_01ffe7cdb2ac0334ced0b13595de6ff8
#
_entry.id   01ffe7cdb2ac0334ced0b13595de6ff8
#
_cell.length_a   1.000
_cell.length_b   1.000
_cell.length_c   1.000
_cell.angle_alpha   90.00
_cell.angle_beta   90.00
_cell.angle_gamma   90.00
#
_symmetry.space_group_name_H-M   'P 1'
#
loop_
_entity.id
_entity.type
_entity.pdbx_description
1 polymer ?
#
loop_
_entity_poly.entity_id
_entity_poly.type
_entity_poly.pdbx_seq_one_letter_code
_entity_poly.pdbx_strand_id
1 'polypeptide(L)' 'DTMNSEVDVNILINHYHKKLSTLVNQNILLEAKMESMTKEYMDLQQKFDALQSPKRGIKK' A
#
# COMPACT_ATOMS: atom_id res chain seq x y z
N ASP A 1 20.79 27.82 19.29
CA ASP A 1 21.70 28.66 19.21
C ASP A 1 22.04 29.11 17.82
N THR A 2 23.20 29.55 17.57
CA THR A 2 23.51 30.10 16.28
C THR A 2 23.26 29.10 15.17
N MET A 3 23.51 27.85 15.42
CA MET A 3 23.30 26.88 14.38
C MET A 3 21.86 26.87 13.93
N ASN A 4 20.96 26.94 14.87
CA ASN A 4 19.56 26.95 14.50
C ASN A 4 19.21 28.20 13.71
N SER A 5 19.77 29.32 14.13
CA SER A 5 19.39 30.52 13.42
C SER A 5 20.01 30.56 12.04
N GLU A 6 20.96 29.71 11.76
CA GLU A 6 21.53 29.70 10.45
C GLU A 6 20.80 28.83 9.47
N VAL A 7 19.86 28.05 9.95
CA VAL A 7 19.11 27.23 9.05
C VAL A 7 18.08 28.10 8.35
N ASP A 8 18.14 28.08 7.03
CA ASP A 8 17.19 28.83 6.24
C ASP A 8 15.85 28.08 6.28
N VAL A 9 14.84 28.78 6.70
CA VAL A 9 13.51 28.19 6.85
C VAL A 9 13.01 27.64 5.52
N ASN A 10 13.29 28.38 4.46
CA ASN A 10 12.83 27.93 3.15
C ASN A 10 13.48 26.62 2.74
N ILE A 11 14.76 26.48 3.05
CA ILE A 11 15.45 25.25 2.75
C ILE A 11 14.88 24.12 3.59
N LEU A 12 14.61 24.41 4.83
CA LEU A 12 14.06 23.41 5.74
C LEU A 12 12.69 22.95 5.24
N ILE A 13 11.86 23.89 4.85
CA ILE A 13 10.53 23.56 4.35
C ILE A 13 10.64 22.72 3.08
N ASN A 14 11.58 23.05 2.22
CA ASN A 14 11.78 22.27 1.00
C ASN A 14 12.12 20.83 1.32
N HIS A 15 12.94 20.62 2.32
CA HIS A 15 13.30 19.26 2.71
C HIS A 15 12.10 18.51 3.26
N TYR A 16 11.28 19.19 4.05
CA TYR A 16 10.06 18.56 4.54
C TYR A 16 9.14 18.20 3.40
N HIS A 17 8.98 19.08 2.45
CA HIS A 17 8.10 18.80 1.31
C HIS A 17 8.57 17.60 0.52
N LYS A 18 9.88 17.53 0.30
CA LYS A 18 10.42 16.40 -0.45
C LYS A 18 10.20 15.10 0.29
N LYS A 19 10.45 15.11 1.59
CA LYS A 19 10.26 13.90 2.37
C LYS A 19 8.80 13.49 2.41
N LEU A 20 7.92 14.46 2.58
CA LEU A 20 6.50 14.17 2.61
C LEU A 20 6.04 13.59 1.29
N SER A 21 6.47 14.19 0.19
CA SER A 21 6.11 13.68 -1.12
C SER A 21 6.55 12.24 -1.30
N THR A 22 7.78 11.97 -0.93
CA THR A 22 8.31 10.62 -1.07
C THR A 22 7.52 9.65 -0.21
N LEU A 23 7.27 10.02 1.03
CA LEU A 23 6.55 9.14 1.94
C LEU A 23 5.11 8.91 1.49
N VAL A 24 4.46 9.96 1.03
CA VAL A 24 3.09 9.81 0.56
C VAL A 24 3.05 8.91 -0.65
N ASN A 25 3.99 9.09 -1.57
CA ASN A 25 4.03 8.25 -2.76
C ASN A 25 4.27 6.79 -2.40
N GLN A 26 5.18 6.55 -1.47
CA GLN A 26 5.45 5.20 -1.03
C GLN A 26 4.23 4.59 -0.35
N ASN A 27 3.53 5.40 0.41
CA ASN A 27 2.35 4.93 1.11
C ASN A 27 1.26 4.54 0.12
N ILE A 28 1.05 5.37 -0.90
CA ILE A 28 0.06 5.09 -1.91
C ILE A 28 0.42 3.81 -2.66
N LEU A 29 1.69 3.66 -2.99
CA LEU A 29 2.14 2.47 -3.69
C LEU A 29 1.90 1.22 -2.86
N LEU A 30 2.20 1.31 -1.57
CA LEU A 30 1.98 0.18 -0.69
C LEU A 30 0.50 -0.16 -0.57
N GLU A 31 -0.34 0.86 -0.48
CA GLU A 31 -1.77 0.63 -0.42
C GLU A 31 -2.27 -0.07 -1.67
N ALA A 32 -1.76 0.37 -2.82
CA ALA A 32 -2.16 -0.25 -4.08
C ALA A 32 -1.71 -1.69 -4.13
N LYS A 33 -0.51 -1.96 -3.65
CA LYS A 33 -0.01 -3.32 -3.63
C LYS A 33 -0.84 -4.20 -2.71
N MET A 34 -1.21 -3.67 -1.57
CA MET A 34 -2.03 -4.43 -0.64
C MET A 34 -3.39 -4.75 -1.24
N GLU A 35 -3.97 -3.78 -1.91
CA GLU A 35 -5.27 -4.01 -2.52
C GLU A 35 -5.15 -5.05 -3.62
N SER A 36 -4.10 -4.97 -4.40
CA SER A 36 -3.86 -5.93 -5.47
C SER A 36 -3.71 -7.33 -4.91
N MET A 37 -2.94 -7.47 -3.85
CA MET A 37 -2.73 -8.76 -3.23
C MET A 37 -4.02 -9.30 -2.63
N THR A 38 -4.82 -8.42 -2.05
CA THR A 38 -6.08 -8.85 -1.48
C THR A 38 -7.00 -9.38 -2.57
N LYS A 39 -7.03 -8.71 -3.71
CA LYS A 39 -7.85 -9.18 -4.81
C LYS A 39 -7.39 -10.53 -5.31
N GLU A 40 -6.09 -10.70 -5.42
CA GLU A 40 -5.56 -11.97 -5.87
C GLU A 40 -5.90 -13.07 -4.89
N TYR A 41 -5.80 -12.76 -3.62
CA TYR A 41 -6.11 -13.74 -2.60
C TYR A 41 -7.58 -14.15 -2.66
N MET A 42 -8.46 -13.16 -2.80
CA MET A 42 -9.88 -13.46 -2.87
C MET A 42 -10.22 -14.23 -4.13
N ASP A 43 -9.57 -13.89 -5.21
CA ASP A 43 -9.78 -14.59 -6.46
C ASP A 43 -9.37 -16.05 -6.34
N LEU A 44 -8.23 -16.27 -5.74
CA LEU A 44 -7.74 -17.60 -5.54
C LEU A 44 -8.65 -18.38 -4.60
N GLN A 45 -9.15 -17.71 -3.59
CA GLN A 45 -10.05 -18.36 -2.66
C GLN A 45 -11.33 -18.79 -3.33
N GLN A 46 -11.86 -17.94 -4.22
CA GLN A 46 -13.03 -18.28 -4.95
C GLN A 46 -12.80 -19.50 -5.85
N LYS A 47 -11.66 -19.55 -6.46
CA LYS A 47 -11.33 -20.69 -7.31
C LYS A 47 -11.23 -21.95 -6.48
N PHE A 48 -10.65 -21.83 -5.32
CA PHE A 48 -10.52 -22.97 -4.44
C PHE A 48 -11.90 -23.46 -4.00
N ASP A 49 -12.76 -22.52 -3.63
CA ASP A 49 -14.10 -22.86 -3.21
C ASP A 49 -14.87 -23.50 -4.35
N ALA A 50 -14.71 -22.98 -5.54
CA ALA A 50 -15.39 -23.53 -6.69
C ALA A 50 -14.97 -24.96 -6.95
N LEU A 51 -13.73 -25.28 -6.70
CA LEU A 51 -13.27 -26.64 -6.89
C LEU A 51 -13.92 -27.59 -5.90
N GLN A 52 -14.16 -27.11 -4.71
CA GLN A 52 -14.75 -27.95 -3.68
C GLN A 52 -16.26 -28.02 -3.75
N SER A 53 -16.87 -26.86 -3.94
CA SER A 53 -18.30 -26.78 -3.96
C SER A 53 -18.97 -27.65 -4.99
N PRO A 54 -18.58 -27.56 -6.23
CA PRO A 54 -19.23 -28.37 -7.26
C PRO A 54 -19.12 -29.85 -6.95
N LYS A 55 -17.99 -30.25 -6.42
CA LYS A 55 -17.84 -31.63 -6.13
C LYS A 55 -18.85 -32.07 -5.11
N ARG A 56 -19.04 -31.28 -4.10
CA ARG A 56 -20.01 -31.63 -3.11
C ARG A 56 -21.39 -31.64 -3.70
N GLY A 57 -21.70 -30.64 -4.49
CA GLY A 57 -22.99 -30.58 -5.09
C GLY A 57 -23.27 -31.75 -5.98
N ILE A 58 -22.29 -32.13 -6.71
CA ILE A 58 -22.46 -33.23 -7.62
C ILE A 58 -22.73 -34.51 -6.90
N LYS A 59 -22.12 -34.66 -5.76
CA LYS A 59 -22.34 -35.82 -5.02
C LYS A 59 -23.73 -35.99 -4.65
N LYS A 60 -24.38 -35.00 -4.59
CA LYS A 60 -25.71 -35.12 -4.17
C LYS A 60 -26.55 -35.47 -5.06
#